data_4282a700f2e115d08e9efa50503af605
#
_entry.id   4282a700f2e115d08e9efa50503af605
#
_cell.length_a   1.000
_cell.length_b   1.000
_cell.length_c   1.000
_cell.angle_alpha   90.00
_cell.angle_beta   90.00
_cell.angle_gamma   90.00
#
_symmetry.space_group_name_H-M   'P 1'
#
loop_
_entity.id
_entity.type
_entity.pdbx_description
1 polymer ?
#
loop_
_entity_poly.entity_id
_entity_poly.type
_entity_poly.pdbx_seq_one_letter_code
_entity_poly.pdbx_strand_id
1 'polypeptide(L)'
;MKALPKEIAATERGRSSVEEKLIAAACSLLAKSGPNAVSNRDIAKRAGVNHGQIHHYFGSKHGLLKAAMSRVSQTHWDNTQENGYIPLKGLGGDQLYALAVVRCAIDGELELATQHVTDNISVPRLLLENRIKSQDPSLSPLDAQCAMAVPVAIEMGWAVLEPYIFNALDVKEEDVQKVREHVAATLAMIMDNTSLADTSP
;
A
#
# COMPACT_ATOMS: atom_id res chain seq x y z
N MET A 1 -11.97 -7.92 38.17
CA MET A 1 -11.40 -6.91 37.25
C MET A 1 -11.70 -5.52 37.81
N LYS A 2 -10.69 -4.77 38.30
CA LYS A 2 -10.88 -3.40 38.79
C LYS A 2 -10.96 -2.46 37.59
N ALA A 3 -12.04 -1.70 37.49
CA ALA A 3 -12.19 -0.66 36.47
C ALA A 3 -11.13 0.43 36.69
N LEU A 4 -10.46 0.87 35.63
CA LEU A 4 -9.51 1.98 35.63
C LEU A 4 -10.23 3.28 36.08
N PRO A 5 -9.57 4.17 36.83
CA PRO A 5 -10.12 5.47 37.18
C PRO A 5 -10.55 6.27 35.94
N LYS A 6 -11.69 6.99 36.00
CA LYS A 6 -12.28 7.74 34.87
C LYS A 6 -11.32 8.76 34.23
N GLU A 7 -10.44 9.37 35.02
CA GLU A 7 -9.43 10.31 34.50
C GLU A 7 -8.35 9.63 33.64
N ILE A 8 -7.88 8.45 34.03
CA ILE A 8 -6.91 7.68 33.24
C ILE A 8 -7.55 7.24 31.92
N ALA A 9 -8.80 6.75 31.95
CA ALA A 9 -9.53 6.34 30.76
C ALA A 9 -9.88 7.51 29.82
N ALA A 10 -10.05 8.75 30.32
CA ALA A 10 -10.24 9.94 29.51
C ALA A 10 -8.93 10.41 28.86
N THR A 11 -7.82 10.33 29.59
CA THR A 11 -6.47 10.67 29.07
C THR A 11 -6.02 9.68 28.01
N GLU A 12 -6.26 8.39 28.19
CA GLU A 12 -5.94 7.35 27.21
C GLU A 12 -6.78 7.48 25.92
N ARG A 13 -8.09 7.78 26.04
CA ARG A 13 -8.95 8.05 24.88
C ARG A 13 -8.53 9.31 24.12
N GLY A 14 -8.11 10.37 24.81
CA GLY A 14 -7.59 11.58 24.18
C GLY A 14 -6.25 11.34 23.48
N ARG A 15 -5.40 10.52 24.08
CA ARG A 15 -4.10 10.11 23.56
C ARG A 15 -4.26 9.30 22.27
N SER A 16 -5.08 8.26 22.30
CA SER A 16 -5.42 7.44 21.12
C SER A 16 -6.02 8.27 19.99
N SER A 17 -6.84 9.28 20.32
CA SER A 17 -7.44 10.17 19.31
C SER A 17 -6.42 11.07 18.60
N VAL A 18 -5.40 11.59 19.28
CA VAL A 18 -4.36 12.44 18.69
C VAL A 18 -3.43 11.62 17.81
N GLU A 19 -2.99 10.48 18.32
CA GLU A 19 -2.14 9.52 17.59
C GLU A 19 -2.81 9.09 16.28
N GLU A 20 -4.08 8.70 16.33
CA GLU A 20 -4.87 8.29 15.18
C GLU A 20 -5.02 9.41 14.13
N LYS A 21 -5.27 10.64 14.56
CA LYS A 21 -5.34 11.80 13.66
C LYS A 21 -4.00 12.07 12.94
N LEU A 22 -2.88 11.91 13.66
CA LEU A 22 -1.54 12.07 13.08
C LEU A 22 -1.25 10.98 12.05
N ILE A 23 -1.55 9.72 12.35
CA ILE A 23 -1.38 8.60 11.41
C ILE A 23 -2.24 8.82 10.17
N ALA A 24 -3.54 9.13 10.32
CA ALA A 24 -4.44 9.35 9.20
C ALA A 24 -3.99 10.52 8.30
N ALA A 25 -3.52 11.63 8.91
CA ALA A 25 -2.97 12.76 8.18
C ALA A 25 -1.69 12.38 7.43
N ALA A 26 -0.80 11.61 8.06
CA ALA A 26 0.44 11.13 7.46
C ALA A 26 0.17 10.18 6.29
N CYS A 27 -0.74 9.20 6.42
CA CYS A 27 -1.15 8.30 5.33
C CYS A 27 -1.56 9.10 4.07
N SER A 28 -2.45 10.06 4.26
CA SER A 28 -2.96 10.87 3.14
C SER A 28 -1.88 11.74 2.49
N LEU A 29 -1.00 12.38 3.27
CA LEU A 29 0.06 13.23 2.75
C LEU A 29 1.18 12.42 2.11
N LEU A 30 1.51 11.26 2.66
CA LEU A 30 2.50 10.34 2.13
C LEU A 30 2.11 9.86 0.72
N ALA A 31 0.88 9.39 0.57
CA ALA A 31 0.35 8.96 -0.72
C ALA A 31 0.26 10.11 -1.74
N LYS A 32 -0.06 11.33 -1.29
CA LYS A 32 -0.19 12.50 -2.16
C LYS A 32 1.15 13.05 -2.63
N SER A 33 2.12 13.18 -1.72
CA SER A 33 3.32 14.02 -1.91
C SER A 33 4.65 13.30 -1.71
N GLY A 34 4.64 12.09 -1.14
CA GLY A 34 5.84 11.34 -0.78
C GLY A 34 6.52 11.82 0.51
N PRO A 35 7.43 11.00 1.07
CA PRO A 35 8.05 11.25 2.37
C PRO A 35 8.94 12.49 2.40
N ASN A 36 9.62 12.80 1.29
CA ASN A 36 10.56 13.92 1.23
C ASN A 36 9.85 15.28 1.20
N ALA A 37 8.70 15.38 0.52
CA ALA A 37 7.94 16.63 0.39
C ALA A 37 7.09 16.96 1.64
N VAL A 38 6.85 15.99 2.54
CA VAL A 38 5.96 16.16 3.70
C VAL A 38 6.74 16.63 4.93
N SER A 39 6.33 17.74 5.54
CA SER A 39 6.90 18.25 6.79
C SER A 39 6.04 17.90 8.02
N ASN A 40 6.66 17.93 9.22
CA ASN A 40 5.94 17.80 10.49
C ASN A 40 4.81 18.83 10.64
N ARG A 41 5.02 20.05 10.11
CA ARG A 41 4.01 21.12 10.17
C ARG A 41 2.80 20.80 9.30
N ASP A 42 3.02 20.24 8.11
CA ASP A 42 1.94 19.85 7.19
C ASP A 42 1.09 18.75 7.80
N ILE A 43 1.73 17.73 8.40
CA ILE A 43 1.02 16.63 9.06
C ILE A 43 0.20 17.16 10.26
N ALA A 44 0.83 17.95 11.14
CA ALA A 44 0.18 18.49 12.32
C ALA A 44 -0.98 19.43 11.96
N LYS A 45 -0.80 20.30 10.94
CA LYS A 45 -1.85 21.17 10.41
C LYS A 45 -3.04 20.37 9.90
N ARG A 46 -2.78 19.32 9.11
CA ARG A 46 -3.82 18.44 8.58
C ARG A 46 -4.54 17.65 9.67
N ALA A 47 -3.81 17.21 10.69
CA ALA A 47 -4.35 16.48 11.84
C ALA A 47 -5.11 17.41 12.84
N GLY A 48 -4.96 18.72 12.73
CA GLY A 48 -5.53 19.69 13.67
C GLY A 48 -4.89 19.63 15.06
N VAL A 49 -3.59 19.32 15.16
CA VAL A 49 -2.84 19.18 16.41
C VAL A 49 -1.55 20.01 16.41
N ASN A 50 -0.92 20.15 17.58
CA ASN A 50 0.39 20.79 17.68
C ASN A 50 1.48 19.86 17.11
N HIS A 51 2.44 20.40 16.33
CA HIS A 51 3.52 19.62 15.73
C HIS A 51 4.45 18.93 16.76
N GLY A 52 4.56 19.46 17.98
CA GLY A 52 5.28 18.80 19.08
C GLY A 52 4.73 17.44 19.46
N GLN A 53 3.46 17.16 19.16
CA GLN A 53 2.83 15.86 19.40
C GLN A 53 3.47 14.75 18.57
N ILE A 54 4.02 15.05 17.39
CA ILE A 54 4.72 14.07 16.56
C ILE A 54 5.93 13.51 17.31
N HIS A 55 6.74 14.38 17.90
CA HIS A 55 7.89 13.95 18.70
C HIS A 55 7.45 13.16 19.96
N HIS A 56 6.36 13.60 20.58
CA HIS A 56 5.84 12.95 21.78
C HIS A 56 5.36 11.51 21.53
N TYR A 57 4.62 11.28 20.42
CA TYR A 57 4.02 9.97 20.13
C TYR A 57 4.93 9.06 19.30
N PHE A 58 5.70 9.62 18.38
CA PHE A 58 6.45 8.83 17.36
C PHE A 58 7.96 9.05 17.41
N GLY A 59 8.45 9.92 18.28
CA GLY A 59 9.87 10.24 18.41
C GLY A 59 10.42 11.07 17.24
N SER A 60 9.95 10.84 16.01
CA SER A 60 10.42 11.53 14.81
C SER A 60 9.37 11.54 13.69
N LYS A 61 9.61 12.36 12.63
CA LYS A 61 8.83 12.26 11.38
C LYS A 61 8.89 10.85 10.80
N HIS A 62 10.06 10.27 10.75
CA HIS A 62 10.26 8.93 10.19
C HIS A 62 9.47 7.87 10.97
N GLY A 63 9.46 7.93 12.31
CA GLY A 63 8.65 7.04 13.14
C GLY A 63 7.15 7.15 12.85
N LEU A 64 6.64 8.38 12.64
CA LEU A 64 5.25 8.59 12.23
C LEU A 64 4.98 8.05 10.81
N LEU A 65 5.92 8.24 9.86
CA LEU A 65 5.76 7.72 8.50
C LEU A 65 5.80 6.17 8.47
N LYS A 66 6.61 5.52 9.31
CA LYS A 66 6.56 4.06 9.51
C LYS A 66 5.18 3.61 10.00
N ALA A 67 4.63 4.26 11.04
CA ALA A 67 3.30 3.96 11.54
C ALA A 67 2.21 4.19 10.46
N ALA A 68 2.36 5.20 9.62
CA ALA A 68 1.46 5.44 8.49
C ALA A 68 1.57 4.34 7.43
N MET A 69 2.78 3.91 7.08
CA MET A 69 2.98 2.79 6.15
C MET A 69 2.43 1.48 6.71
N SER A 70 2.67 1.17 8.00
CA SER A 70 2.05 0.01 8.66
C SER A 70 0.52 0.06 8.58
N ARG A 71 -0.10 1.23 8.79
CA ARG A 71 -1.56 1.40 8.72
C ARG A 71 -2.11 1.13 7.31
N VAL A 72 -1.53 1.74 6.26
CA VAL A 72 -2.03 1.52 4.90
C VAL A 72 -1.78 0.09 4.44
N SER A 73 -0.67 -0.52 4.86
CA SER A 73 -0.36 -1.92 4.58
C SER A 73 -1.32 -2.89 5.29
N GLN A 74 -1.66 -2.60 6.55
CA GLN A 74 -2.63 -3.41 7.30
C GLN A 74 -4.01 -3.37 6.65
N THR A 75 -4.47 -2.18 6.24
CA THR A 75 -5.74 -2.05 5.52
C THR A 75 -5.75 -2.87 4.23
N HIS A 76 -4.66 -2.80 3.46
CA HIS A 76 -4.51 -3.59 2.22
C HIS A 76 -4.50 -5.10 2.50
N TRP A 77 -3.79 -5.53 3.54
CA TRP A 77 -3.73 -6.92 3.99
C TRP A 77 -5.12 -7.43 4.41
N ASP A 78 -5.82 -6.69 5.28
CA ASP A 78 -7.15 -7.07 5.78
C ASP A 78 -8.15 -7.20 4.62
N ASN A 79 -8.16 -6.24 3.70
CA ASN A 79 -9.00 -6.31 2.49
C ASN A 79 -8.70 -7.55 1.64
N THR A 80 -7.41 -7.93 1.53
CA THR A 80 -7.00 -9.14 0.80
C THR A 80 -7.43 -10.41 1.51
N GLN A 81 -7.34 -10.45 2.85
CA GLN A 81 -7.78 -11.62 3.63
C GLN A 81 -9.29 -11.82 3.58
N GLU A 82 -10.07 -10.72 3.63
CA GLU A 82 -11.53 -10.78 3.63
C GLU A 82 -12.13 -11.11 2.25
N ASN A 83 -11.56 -10.53 1.19
CA ASN A 83 -12.15 -10.56 -0.16
C ASN A 83 -11.35 -11.39 -1.17
N GLY A 84 -10.21 -11.94 -0.78
CA GLY A 84 -9.22 -12.48 -1.69
C GLY A 84 -8.44 -11.38 -2.42
N TYR A 85 -7.31 -11.75 -3.00
CA TYR A 85 -6.56 -10.83 -3.86
C TYR A 85 -7.29 -10.68 -5.21
N ILE A 86 -7.62 -9.44 -5.55
CA ILE A 86 -8.19 -9.08 -6.84
C ILE A 86 -7.25 -8.05 -7.48
N PRO A 87 -6.60 -8.38 -8.62
CA PRO A 87 -5.72 -7.46 -9.32
C PRO A 87 -6.40 -6.12 -9.59
N LEU A 88 -5.70 -5.03 -9.35
CA LEU A 88 -6.16 -3.65 -9.57
C LEU A 88 -7.45 -3.25 -8.80
N LYS A 89 -8.03 -4.10 -7.96
CA LYS A 89 -9.16 -3.71 -7.09
C LYS A 89 -8.75 -2.61 -6.12
N GLY A 90 -7.47 -2.55 -5.77
CA GLY A 90 -6.88 -1.44 -5.02
C GLY A 90 -7.07 -0.07 -5.67
N LEU A 91 -7.33 0.00 -6.97
CA LEU A 91 -7.63 1.26 -7.67
C LEU A 91 -9.00 1.84 -7.29
N GLY A 92 -9.89 1.03 -6.69
CA GLY A 92 -11.17 1.51 -6.16
C GLY A 92 -11.22 1.64 -4.63
N GLY A 93 -10.30 0.98 -3.88
CA GLY A 93 -10.30 0.92 -2.42
C GLY A 93 -8.95 1.12 -1.75
N ASP A 94 -7.87 0.59 -2.32
CA ASP A 94 -6.51 0.60 -1.73
C ASP A 94 -5.50 1.49 -2.47
N GLN A 95 -5.99 2.45 -3.26
CA GLN A 95 -5.15 3.41 -3.97
C GLN A 95 -4.16 4.11 -3.03
N LEU A 96 -4.56 4.30 -1.78
CA LEU A 96 -3.72 4.93 -0.76
C LEU A 96 -2.43 4.12 -0.49
N TYR A 97 -2.55 2.79 -0.40
CA TYR A 97 -1.40 1.88 -0.22
C TYR A 97 -0.44 1.94 -1.42
N ALA A 98 -0.95 1.70 -2.62
CA ALA A 98 -0.12 1.68 -3.82
C ALA A 98 0.59 3.02 -4.06
N LEU A 99 -0.13 4.15 -3.92
CA LEU A 99 0.46 5.49 -4.05
C LEU A 99 1.53 5.75 -2.98
N ALA A 100 1.30 5.35 -1.72
CA ALA A 100 2.27 5.53 -0.64
C ALA A 100 3.55 4.71 -0.91
N VAL A 101 3.42 3.45 -1.32
CA VAL A 101 4.56 2.59 -1.67
C VAL A 101 5.36 3.19 -2.82
N VAL A 102 4.70 3.56 -3.92
CA VAL A 102 5.38 4.12 -5.11
C VAL A 102 6.07 5.45 -4.77
N ARG A 103 5.43 6.33 -4.00
CA ARG A 103 6.04 7.61 -3.58
C ARG A 103 7.26 7.39 -2.71
N CYS A 104 7.21 6.45 -1.76
CA CYS A 104 8.37 6.09 -0.95
C CYS A 104 9.51 5.52 -1.81
N ALA A 105 9.20 4.65 -2.77
CA ALA A 105 10.19 4.05 -3.66
C ALA A 105 10.86 5.10 -4.57
N ILE A 106 10.09 6.02 -5.16
CA ILE A 106 10.62 7.10 -6.01
C ILE A 106 11.51 8.06 -5.20
N ASP A 107 11.15 8.35 -3.96
CA ASP A 107 11.92 9.21 -3.05
C ASP A 107 13.18 8.50 -2.47
N GLY A 108 13.42 7.22 -2.81
CA GLY A 108 14.54 6.44 -2.32
C GLY A 108 14.36 5.87 -0.91
N GLU A 109 13.20 6.02 -0.32
CA GLU A 109 12.85 5.57 1.03
C GLU A 109 12.35 4.11 1.00
N LEU A 110 13.22 3.19 0.57
CA LEU A 110 12.87 1.77 0.40
C LEU A 110 12.48 1.10 1.71
N GLU A 111 13.05 1.52 2.84
CA GLU A 111 12.67 1.00 4.17
C GLU A 111 11.19 1.28 4.46
N LEU A 112 10.71 2.48 4.15
CA LEU A 112 9.29 2.83 4.26
C LEU A 112 8.45 2.06 3.24
N ALA A 113 8.88 2.01 1.97
CA ALA A 113 8.16 1.29 0.91
C ALA A 113 7.95 -0.20 1.24
N THR A 114 8.91 -0.82 1.94
CA THR A 114 8.87 -2.23 2.33
C THR A 114 8.45 -2.47 3.78
N GLN A 115 7.85 -1.49 4.45
CA GLN A 115 7.41 -1.63 5.85
C GLN A 115 6.48 -2.84 6.05
N HIS A 116 5.59 -3.12 5.08
CA HIS A 116 4.71 -4.30 5.06
C HIS A 116 5.45 -5.65 5.15
N VAL A 117 6.70 -5.69 4.69
CA VAL A 117 7.56 -6.87 4.81
C VAL A 117 8.05 -7.03 6.26
N THR A 118 8.47 -5.93 6.87
CA THR A 118 8.91 -5.89 8.28
C THR A 118 7.75 -6.25 9.22
N ASP A 119 6.55 -5.78 8.91
CA ASP A 119 5.33 -6.04 9.68
C ASP A 119 4.73 -7.44 9.43
N ASN A 120 5.33 -8.21 8.50
CA ASN A 120 4.88 -9.55 8.10
C ASN A 120 3.44 -9.60 7.53
N ILE A 121 3.03 -8.55 6.82
CA ILE A 121 1.72 -8.37 6.17
C ILE A 121 1.88 -8.06 4.68
N SER A 122 2.82 -8.72 4.02
CA SER A 122 3.15 -8.46 2.61
C SER A 122 2.28 -9.29 1.67
N VAL A 123 1.32 -8.65 0.99
CA VAL A 123 0.50 -9.30 -0.03
C VAL A 123 1.34 -9.88 -1.18
N PRO A 124 2.33 -9.17 -1.76
CA PRO A 124 3.18 -9.77 -2.79
C PRO A 124 3.91 -11.04 -2.33
N ARG A 125 4.37 -11.11 -1.07
CA ARG A 125 4.99 -12.32 -0.51
C ARG A 125 3.98 -13.44 -0.29
N LEU A 126 2.78 -13.13 0.19
CA LEU A 126 1.70 -14.09 0.32
C LEU A 126 1.37 -14.75 -1.03
N LEU A 127 1.23 -13.94 -2.07
CA LEU A 127 0.94 -14.42 -3.43
C LEU A 127 2.09 -15.29 -3.97
N LEU A 128 3.33 -14.86 -3.77
CA LEU A 128 4.52 -15.64 -4.14
C LEU A 128 4.56 -16.99 -3.42
N GLU A 129 4.33 -17.02 -2.11
CA GLU A 129 4.28 -18.26 -1.33
C GLU A 129 3.17 -19.19 -1.80
N ASN A 130 1.98 -18.66 -2.05
CA ASN A 130 0.86 -19.45 -2.56
C ASN A 130 1.19 -20.04 -3.93
N ARG A 131 1.84 -19.26 -4.80
CA ARG A 131 2.27 -19.75 -6.11
C ARG A 131 3.29 -20.88 -6.00
N ILE A 132 4.30 -20.75 -5.14
CA ILE A 132 5.29 -21.81 -4.89
C ILE A 132 4.61 -23.09 -4.34
N LYS A 133 3.59 -22.94 -3.48
CA LYS A 133 2.89 -24.07 -2.87
C LYS A 133 1.90 -24.78 -3.81
N SER A 134 1.28 -24.05 -4.73
CA SER A 134 0.16 -24.54 -5.56
C SER A 134 0.58 -25.10 -6.90
N GLN A 135 1.85 -24.99 -7.29
CA GLN A 135 2.27 -25.31 -8.65
C GLN A 135 3.32 -26.42 -8.75
N ASP A 136 3.47 -26.81 -10.02
CA ASP A 136 4.42 -27.75 -10.59
C ASP A 136 5.73 -27.80 -9.80
N PRO A 137 6.15 -28.98 -9.32
CA PRO A 137 7.44 -29.18 -8.66
C PRO A 137 8.65 -28.72 -9.49
N SER A 138 8.46 -28.45 -10.78
CA SER A 138 9.51 -27.96 -11.71
C SER A 138 9.74 -26.44 -11.60
N LEU A 139 8.82 -25.66 -11.00
CA LEU A 139 8.96 -24.20 -10.92
C LEU A 139 10.01 -23.82 -9.88
N SER A 140 11.13 -23.23 -10.32
CA SER A 140 12.14 -22.74 -9.40
C SER A 140 11.63 -21.51 -8.60
N PRO A 141 12.16 -21.27 -7.40
CA PRO A 141 11.84 -20.04 -6.64
C PRO A 141 12.11 -18.75 -7.44
N LEU A 142 13.14 -18.75 -8.28
CA LEU A 142 13.49 -17.62 -9.14
C LEU A 142 12.42 -17.38 -10.21
N ASP A 143 11.93 -18.44 -10.86
CA ASP A 143 10.88 -18.32 -11.87
C ASP A 143 9.59 -17.79 -11.26
N ALA A 144 9.25 -18.25 -10.05
CA ALA A 144 8.10 -17.73 -9.30
C ALA A 144 8.27 -16.24 -8.97
N GLN A 145 9.48 -15.80 -8.58
CA GLN A 145 9.80 -14.39 -8.35
C GLN A 145 9.68 -13.56 -9.63
N CYS A 146 10.21 -14.04 -10.74
CA CYS A 146 10.11 -13.38 -12.05
C CYS A 146 8.65 -13.26 -12.48
N ALA A 147 7.86 -14.31 -12.31
CA ALA A 147 6.44 -14.31 -12.62
C ALA A 147 5.63 -13.30 -11.79
N MET A 148 6.03 -13.03 -10.56
CA MET A 148 5.38 -12.03 -9.70
C MET A 148 5.87 -10.61 -9.92
N ALA A 149 7.09 -10.41 -10.42
CA ALA A 149 7.66 -9.07 -10.60
C ALA A 149 6.84 -8.22 -11.60
N VAL A 150 6.39 -8.82 -12.70
CA VAL A 150 5.64 -8.11 -13.76
C VAL A 150 4.25 -7.66 -13.25
N PRO A 151 3.41 -8.54 -12.67
CA PRO A 151 2.12 -8.11 -12.11
C PRO A 151 2.26 -7.00 -11.06
N VAL A 152 3.21 -7.13 -10.14
CA VAL A 152 3.46 -6.10 -9.11
C VAL A 152 3.86 -4.77 -9.75
N ALA A 153 4.74 -4.79 -10.76
CA ALA A 153 5.16 -3.57 -11.46
C ALA A 153 3.98 -2.92 -12.21
N ILE A 154 3.13 -3.71 -12.87
CA ILE A 154 1.93 -3.20 -13.56
C ILE A 154 0.97 -2.58 -12.55
N GLU A 155 0.68 -3.26 -11.44
CA GLU A 155 -0.26 -2.78 -10.43
C GLU A 155 0.20 -1.47 -9.78
N MET A 156 1.45 -1.41 -9.36
CA MET A 156 2.03 -0.20 -8.78
C MET A 156 2.14 0.94 -9.79
N GLY A 157 2.53 0.64 -11.04
CA GLY A 157 2.58 1.60 -12.12
C GLY A 157 1.22 2.15 -12.50
N TRP A 158 0.21 1.30 -12.60
CA TRP A 158 -1.17 1.69 -12.92
C TRP A 158 -1.72 2.68 -11.90
N ALA A 159 -1.51 2.44 -10.61
CA ALA A 159 -1.97 3.32 -9.53
C ALA A 159 -1.53 4.79 -9.70
N VAL A 160 -0.40 5.02 -10.37
CA VAL A 160 0.17 6.36 -10.60
C VAL A 160 -0.13 6.88 -12.01
N LEU A 161 -0.08 5.99 -13.00
CA LEU A 161 -0.09 6.37 -14.42
C LEU A 161 -1.50 6.34 -15.03
N GLU A 162 -2.52 5.81 -14.37
CA GLU A 162 -3.88 5.73 -14.89
C GLU A 162 -4.39 7.06 -15.52
N PRO A 163 -4.30 8.22 -14.81
CA PRO A 163 -4.77 9.47 -15.39
C PRO A 163 -3.99 9.89 -16.64
N TYR A 164 -2.68 9.62 -16.68
CA TYR A 164 -1.85 9.85 -17.84
C TYR A 164 -2.26 8.94 -19.01
N ILE A 165 -2.44 7.64 -18.74
CA ILE A 165 -2.82 6.64 -19.74
C ILE A 165 -4.18 7.01 -20.36
N PHE A 166 -5.16 7.35 -19.54
CA PHE A 166 -6.48 7.74 -20.04
C PHE A 166 -6.43 8.99 -20.92
N ASN A 167 -5.63 9.98 -20.53
CA ASN A 167 -5.44 11.17 -21.34
C ASN A 167 -4.69 10.87 -22.64
N ALA A 168 -3.59 10.12 -22.57
CA ALA A 168 -2.75 9.79 -23.73
C ALA A 168 -3.48 8.92 -24.76
N LEU A 169 -4.42 8.08 -24.34
CA LEU A 169 -5.21 7.20 -25.19
C LEU A 169 -6.59 7.79 -25.55
N ASP A 170 -6.89 9.03 -25.14
CA ASP A 170 -8.20 9.69 -25.32
C ASP A 170 -9.38 8.84 -24.83
N VAL A 171 -9.22 8.17 -23.68
CA VAL A 171 -10.29 7.36 -23.08
C VAL A 171 -11.43 8.28 -22.65
N LYS A 172 -12.65 8.02 -23.14
CA LYS A 172 -13.83 8.80 -22.80
C LYS A 172 -14.32 8.46 -21.39
N GLU A 173 -14.95 9.44 -20.73
CA GLU A 173 -15.42 9.28 -19.34
C GLU A 173 -16.36 8.07 -19.18
N GLU A 174 -17.24 7.85 -20.16
CA GLU A 174 -18.15 6.70 -20.21
C GLU A 174 -17.45 5.32 -20.34
N ASP A 175 -16.22 5.29 -20.86
CA ASP A 175 -15.46 4.05 -21.09
C ASP A 175 -14.45 3.74 -19.97
N VAL A 176 -14.20 4.69 -19.06
CA VAL A 176 -13.18 4.56 -17.99
C VAL A 176 -13.35 3.26 -17.20
N GLN A 177 -14.57 2.97 -16.75
CA GLN A 177 -14.83 1.78 -15.94
C GLN A 177 -14.59 0.49 -16.73
N LYS A 178 -14.99 0.46 -17.99
CA LYS A 178 -14.78 -0.69 -18.89
C LYS A 178 -13.28 -0.94 -19.16
N VAL A 179 -12.50 0.13 -19.32
CA VAL A 179 -11.04 0.01 -19.48
C VAL A 179 -10.41 -0.56 -18.21
N ARG A 180 -10.80 -0.08 -17.03
CA ARG A 180 -10.33 -0.62 -15.74
C ARG A 180 -10.62 -2.11 -15.59
N GLU A 181 -11.84 -2.52 -15.89
CA GLU A 181 -12.25 -3.95 -15.83
C GLU A 181 -11.44 -4.81 -16.80
N HIS A 182 -11.18 -4.31 -17.99
CA HIS A 182 -10.40 -5.03 -19.00
C HIS A 182 -8.92 -5.16 -18.59
N VAL A 183 -8.33 -4.10 -18.07
CA VAL A 183 -6.95 -4.11 -17.56
C VAL A 183 -6.83 -5.07 -16.36
N ALA A 184 -7.79 -5.06 -15.44
CA ALA A 184 -7.81 -5.99 -14.31
C ALA A 184 -7.91 -7.46 -14.78
N ALA A 185 -8.79 -7.76 -15.74
CA ALA A 185 -8.91 -9.08 -16.32
C ALA A 185 -7.64 -9.54 -17.04
N THR A 186 -6.98 -8.62 -17.76
CA THR A 186 -5.70 -8.90 -18.44
C THR A 186 -4.60 -9.20 -17.42
N LEU A 187 -4.52 -8.43 -16.33
CA LEU A 187 -3.54 -8.68 -15.27
C LEU A 187 -3.79 -10.02 -14.58
N ALA A 188 -5.05 -10.38 -14.31
CA ALA A 188 -5.41 -11.68 -13.76
C ALA A 188 -4.94 -12.82 -14.69
N MET A 189 -5.17 -12.71 -16.00
CA MET A 189 -4.68 -13.70 -16.97
C MET A 189 -3.15 -13.80 -16.99
N ILE A 190 -2.43 -12.68 -16.86
CA ILE A 190 -0.96 -12.70 -16.75
C ILE A 190 -0.54 -13.46 -15.50
N MET A 191 -1.21 -13.22 -14.38
CA MET A 191 -0.91 -13.90 -13.12
C MET A 191 -1.18 -15.40 -13.19
N ASP A 192 -2.23 -15.83 -13.88
CA ASP A 192 -2.58 -17.23 -14.04
C ASP A 192 -1.68 -17.96 -15.06
N ASN A 193 -1.32 -17.29 -16.15
CA ASN A 193 -0.59 -17.87 -17.29
C ASN A 193 0.94 -17.73 -17.22
N THR A 194 1.50 -17.17 -16.17
CA THR A 194 2.97 -17.08 -16.05
C THR A 194 3.62 -18.42 -15.61
N SER A 195 3.29 -19.53 -16.28
CA SER A 195 4.30 -20.52 -16.59
C SER A 195 5.16 -19.87 -17.70
N LEU A 196 6.39 -19.52 -17.43
CA LEU A 196 7.33 -19.09 -18.44
C LEU A 196 7.42 -20.26 -19.42
N ALA A 197 6.71 -20.16 -20.55
CA ALA A 197 6.89 -21.05 -21.65
C ALA A 197 8.38 -21.01 -21.99
N ASP A 198 8.95 -22.19 -22.07
CA ASP A 198 10.30 -22.49 -22.46
C ASP A 198 10.91 -21.44 -23.39
N THR A 199 11.60 -20.44 -22.84
CA THR A 199 12.45 -19.52 -23.57
C THR A 199 13.86 -20.09 -23.59
N SER A 200 13.98 -21.35 -24.00
CA SER A 200 15.27 -21.92 -24.37
C SER A 200 15.70 -21.27 -25.69
N PRO A 201 16.89 -20.67 -25.76
CA PRO A 201 17.44 -20.08 -26.98
C PRO A 201 17.74 -21.13 -28.04
#